data_a76e7f29113771ba218370f5badf3b22
#
_entry.id   a76e7f29113771ba218370f5badf3b22
#
_cell.length_a   1.000
_cell.length_b   1.000
_cell.length_c   1.000
_cell.angle_alpha   90.00
_cell.angle_beta   90.00
_cell.angle_gamma   90.00
#
_symmetry.space_group_name_H-M   'P 1'
#
loop_
_entity.id
_entity.type
_entity.pdbx_description
1 polymer ?
#
loop_
_entity_poly.entity_id
_entity_poly.type
_entity_poly.pdbx_seq_one_letter_code
_entity_poly.pdbx_strand_id
1 'polypeptide(L)'
;ADSIYIEPINWQTLEKIIDKERPDALLPTMGGQTALNTALDLASRGILEKHNVEMIGASKEAIDTAEDRELFKQAMSEINIDVARSEIANTLDEAIAIANDINYPIIIRPSFTLGGSGGGIANNEGELITIVKRGLELSPTTEVLIEESLLGWKEYEMEVVRDKNDNAIIICSIENVDPMGVHTGDSITVAPAQTLTDKEYQVMRDYSIAILR
;
A
#
# COMPACT_ATOMS: atom_id res chain seq x y z
N ALA A 1 24.92 5.15 14.30
CA ALA A 1 24.35 4.03 15.06
C ALA A 1 25.35 3.55 16.09
N ASP A 2 24.91 3.25 17.30
CA ASP A 2 25.79 2.77 18.39
C ASP A 2 26.18 1.32 18.15
N SER A 3 25.25 0.52 17.62
CA SER A 3 25.48 -0.87 17.21
C SER A 3 24.95 -1.11 15.79
N ILE A 4 25.69 -1.91 15.01
CA ILE A 4 25.31 -2.30 13.65
C ILE A 4 25.41 -3.83 13.57
N TYR A 5 24.36 -4.44 13.03
CA TYR A 5 24.27 -5.88 12.81
C TYR A 5 24.10 -6.15 11.31
N ILE A 6 24.98 -6.99 10.76
CA ILE A 6 24.90 -7.48 9.38
C ILE A 6 24.52 -8.96 9.48
N GLU A 7 23.23 -9.20 9.62
CA GLU A 7 22.66 -10.52 9.90
C GLU A 7 21.40 -10.75 9.05
N PRO A 8 20.94 -11.99 8.92
CA PRO A 8 19.67 -12.27 8.25
C PRO A 8 18.49 -11.55 8.94
N ILE A 9 17.66 -10.88 8.16
CA ILE A 9 16.49 -10.17 8.66
C ILE A 9 15.34 -11.17 8.80
N ASN A 10 15.23 -11.76 9.98
CA ASN A 10 14.17 -12.68 10.40
C ASN A 10 13.92 -12.55 11.90
N TRP A 11 12.78 -13.00 12.36
CA TRP A 11 12.37 -12.86 13.77
C TRP A 11 13.33 -13.53 14.75
N GLN A 12 13.94 -14.68 14.39
CA GLN A 12 14.86 -15.40 15.29
C GLN A 12 16.14 -14.60 15.58
N THR A 13 16.66 -13.96 14.54
CA THR A 13 17.86 -13.12 14.66
C THR A 13 17.53 -11.83 15.41
N LEU A 14 16.39 -11.20 15.06
CA LEU A 14 15.96 -9.96 15.70
C LEU A 14 15.64 -10.17 17.18
N GLU A 15 15.00 -11.28 17.57
CA GLU A 15 14.76 -11.58 18.99
C GLU A 15 16.06 -11.63 19.80
N LYS A 16 17.13 -12.23 19.25
CA LYS A 16 18.45 -12.26 19.91
C LYS A 16 19.07 -10.87 20.03
N ILE A 17 18.92 -10.03 19.00
CA ILE A 17 19.41 -8.65 19.02
C ILE A 17 18.62 -7.83 20.05
N ILE A 18 17.30 -7.94 20.06
CA ILE A 18 16.43 -7.29 21.05
C ILE A 18 16.78 -7.71 22.47
N ASP A 19 17.00 -9.00 22.71
CA ASP A 19 17.39 -9.50 24.03
C ASP A 19 18.75 -8.95 24.49
N LYS A 20 19.69 -8.78 23.56
CA LYS A 20 21.03 -8.26 23.82
C LYS A 20 21.04 -6.75 24.04
N GLU A 21 20.42 -6.00 23.13
CA GLU A 21 20.51 -4.52 23.09
C GLU A 21 19.46 -3.85 23.97
N ARG A 22 18.36 -4.55 24.28
CA ARG A 22 17.25 -4.05 25.10
C ARG A 22 16.70 -2.70 24.64
N PRO A 23 16.34 -2.52 23.36
CA PRO A 23 15.80 -1.25 22.90
C PRO A 23 14.42 -0.97 23.52
N ASP A 24 14.10 0.29 23.73
CA ASP A 24 12.77 0.72 24.17
C ASP A 24 11.74 0.68 23.02
N ALA A 25 12.21 0.82 21.77
CA ALA A 25 11.33 0.93 20.60
C ALA A 25 11.93 0.28 19.35
N LEU A 26 11.02 -0.13 18.44
CA LEU A 26 11.31 -0.63 17.10
C LEU A 26 10.66 0.27 16.06
N LEU A 27 11.45 0.79 15.10
CA LEU A 27 10.98 1.58 13.97
C LEU A 27 11.07 0.77 12.67
N PRO A 28 9.98 0.13 12.20
CA PRO A 28 10.01 -0.71 11.00
C PRO A 28 9.87 0.08 9.70
N THR A 29 9.28 1.26 9.74
CA THR A 29 8.87 2.03 8.55
C THR A 29 10.06 2.54 7.70
N MET A 30 11.28 2.51 8.22
CA MET A 30 12.50 2.93 7.50
C MET A 30 13.22 1.79 6.76
N GLY A 31 12.71 0.57 6.80
CA GLY A 31 13.38 -0.61 6.22
C GLY A 31 12.60 -1.29 5.09
N GLY A 32 11.60 -0.61 4.52
CA GLY A 32 10.75 -1.14 3.45
C GLY A 32 9.96 -2.39 3.88
N GLN A 33 9.41 -3.11 2.90
CA GLN A 33 8.51 -4.26 3.12
C GLN A 33 9.13 -5.36 3.99
N THR A 34 10.43 -5.60 3.84
CA THR A 34 11.14 -6.60 4.66
C THR A 34 11.08 -6.26 6.14
N ALA A 35 11.27 -5.00 6.51
CA ALA A 35 11.21 -4.56 7.90
C ALA A 35 9.78 -4.60 8.44
N LEU A 36 8.79 -4.16 7.66
CA LEU A 36 7.37 -4.21 8.03
C LEU A 36 6.94 -5.66 8.30
N ASN A 37 7.18 -6.57 7.37
CA ASN A 37 6.83 -7.99 7.52
C ASN A 37 7.52 -8.63 8.74
N THR A 38 8.79 -8.31 8.98
CA THR A 38 9.52 -8.86 10.12
C THR A 38 9.01 -8.29 11.45
N ALA A 39 8.62 -7.00 11.48
CA ALA A 39 8.02 -6.38 12.66
C ALA A 39 6.66 -7.00 13.00
N LEU A 40 5.82 -7.28 12.00
CA LEU A 40 4.56 -7.99 12.15
C LEU A 40 4.78 -9.42 12.69
N ASP A 41 5.82 -10.11 12.21
CA ASP A 41 6.22 -11.44 12.70
C ASP A 41 6.63 -11.38 14.17
N LEU A 42 7.43 -10.40 14.60
CA LEU A 42 7.81 -10.18 15.99
C LEU A 42 6.61 -9.90 16.89
N ALA A 43 5.71 -9.01 16.44
CA ALA A 43 4.50 -8.65 17.16
C ALA A 43 3.54 -9.84 17.33
N SER A 44 3.27 -10.58 16.25
CA SER A 44 2.36 -11.74 16.28
C SER A 44 2.85 -12.89 17.15
N ARG A 45 4.17 -12.97 17.36
CA ARG A 45 4.81 -13.97 18.25
C ARG A 45 4.92 -13.49 19.70
N GLY A 46 4.46 -12.28 20.02
CA GLY A 46 4.56 -11.72 21.36
C GLY A 46 5.99 -11.35 21.77
N ILE A 47 6.94 -11.28 20.83
CA ILE A 47 8.36 -11.00 21.13
C ILE A 47 8.52 -9.55 21.59
N LEU A 48 7.82 -8.61 20.96
CA LEU A 48 7.87 -7.20 21.35
C LEU A 48 7.33 -6.99 22.76
N GLU A 49 6.21 -7.60 23.09
CA GLU A 49 5.63 -7.56 24.45
C GLU A 49 6.55 -8.20 25.49
N LYS A 50 7.11 -9.38 25.18
CA LYS A 50 8.06 -10.11 26.06
C LYS A 50 9.26 -9.26 26.48
N HIS A 51 9.74 -8.42 25.57
CA HIS A 51 10.92 -7.58 25.78
C HIS A 51 10.57 -6.13 26.10
N ASN A 52 9.27 -5.79 26.20
CA ASN A 52 8.75 -4.44 26.46
C ASN A 52 9.25 -3.42 25.43
N VAL A 53 9.20 -3.81 24.13
CA VAL A 53 9.61 -2.98 22.99
C VAL A 53 8.36 -2.37 22.34
N GLU A 54 8.29 -1.06 22.26
CA GLU A 54 7.21 -0.35 21.60
C GLU A 54 7.46 -0.28 20.08
N MET A 55 6.45 -0.60 19.27
CA MET A 55 6.52 -0.35 17.83
C MET A 55 6.14 1.12 17.56
N ILE A 56 7.07 1.88 16.96
CA ILE A 56 6.90 3.31 16.64
C ILE A 56 6.88 3.53 15.14
N GLY A 57 6.35 4.68 14.70
CA GLY A 57 6.18 5.03 13.28
C GLY A 57 4.85 4.52 12.72
N ALA A 58 4.49 3.27 12.97
CA ALA A 58 3.17 2.70 12.69
C ALA A 58 2.87 1.57 13.67
N SER A 59 1.61 1.43 14.10
CA SER A 59 1.18 0.28 14.89
C SER A 59 0.99 -0.95 14.00
N LYS A 60 0.88 -2.14 14.64
CA LYS A 60 0.56 -3.37 13.90
C LYS A 60 -0.74 -3.21 13.10
N GLU A 61 -1.78 -2.67 13.74
CA GLU A 61 -3.09 -2.47 13.12
C GLU A 61 -3.01 -1.52 11.92
N ALA A 62 -2.23 -0.44 12.03
CA ALA A 62 -2.03 0.51 10.94
C ALA A 62 -1.30 -0.15 9.75
N ILE A 63 -0.31 -0.99 10.01
CA ILE A 63 0.40 -1.73 8.97
C ILE A 63 -0.54 -2.74 8.31
N ASP A 64 -1.28 -3.54 9.09
CA ASP A 64 -2.23 -4.53 8.58
C ASP A 64 -3.29 -3.83 7.68
N THR A 65 -3.84 -2.70 8.13
CA THR A 65 -4.82 -1.92 7.35
C THR A 65 -4.22 -1.36 6.06
N ALA A 66 -3.00 -0.85 6.10
CA ALA A 66 -2.35 -0.26 4.93
C ALA A 66 -1.93 -1.29 3.88
N GLU A 67 -1.55 -2.50 4.31
CA GLU A 67 -1.04 -3.57 3.44
C GLU A 67 -2.17 -4.45 2.88
N ASP A 68 -3.27 -4.60 3.62
CA ASP A 68 -4.44 -5.36 3.16
C ASP A 68 -5.40 -4.46 2.39
N ARG A 69 -5.63 -4.79 1.11
CA ARG A 69 -6.44 -3.98 0.21
C ARG A 69 -7.90 -3.88 0.63
N GLU A 70 -8.46 -4.94 1.19
CA GLU A 70 -9.84 -4.96 1.61
C GLU A 70 -10.03 -4.14 2.89
N LEU A 71 -9.11 -4.29 3.85
CA LEU A 71 -9.10 -3.46 5.07
C LEU A 71 -8.88 -1.98 4.72
N PHE A 72 -7.97 -1.69 3.79
CA PHE A 72 -7.76 -0.32 3.33
C PHE A 72 -9.00 0.28 2.67
N LYS A 73 -9.64 -0.47 1.76
CA LYS A 73 -10.87 -0.05 1.08
C LYS A 73 -12.00 0.21 2.08
N GLN A 74 -12.17 -0.67 3.07
CA GLN A 74 -13.13 -0.48 4.15
C GLN A 74 -12.82 0.79 4.96
N ALA A 75 -11.58 0.99 5.40
CA ALA A 75 -11.16 2.17 6.14
C ALA A 75 -11.43 3.47 5.35
N MET A 76 -11.13 3.49 4.04
CA MET A 76 -11.44 4.64 3.19
C MET A 76 -12.94 4.90 3.07
N SER A 77 -13.75 3.85 2.96
CA SER A 77 -15.21 3.95 2.92
C SER A 77 -15.78 4.54 4.22
N GLU A 78 -15.25 4.15 5.37
CA GLU A 78 -15.69 4.64 6.69
C GLU A 78 -15.47 6.16 6.86
N ILE A 79 -14.43 6.69 6.22
CA ILE A 79 -14.14 8.14 6.23
C ILE A 79 -14.63 8.87 4.96
N ASN A 80 -15.44 8.21 4.12
CA ASN A 80 -16.00 8.73 2.88
C ASN A 80 -14.94 9.26 1.88
N ILE A 81 -13.86 8.53 1.73
CA ILE A 81 -12.84 8.78 0.69
C ILE A 81 -12.97 7.72 -0.39
N ASP A 82 -13.13 8.18 -1.62
CA ASP A 82 -13.23 7.30 -2.79
C ASP A 82 -11.86 6.66 -3.11
N VAL A 83 -11.90 5.40 -3.49
CA VAL A 83 -10.76 4.64 -4.03
C VAL A 83 -11.10 4.14 -5.43
N ALA A 84 -10.10 3.75 -6.21
CA ALA A 84 -10.33 3.10 -7.49
C ALA A 84 -11.28 1.90 -7.32
N ARG A 85 -12.32 1.82 -8.16
CA ARG A 85 -13.29 0.71 -8.09
C ARG A 85 -12.57 -0.59 -8.37
N SER A 86 -12.76 -1.57 -7.51
CA SER A 86 -12.10 -2.85 -7.65
C SER A 86 -12.91 -3.96 -6.98
N GLU A 87 -12.86 -5.15 -7.58
CA GLU A 87 -13.46 -6.37 -7.03
C GLU A 87 -12.60 -7.58 -7.33
N ILE A 88 -12.70 -8.61 -6.50
CA ILE A 88 -12.03 -9.90 -6.69
C ILE A 88 -12.90 -10.81 -7.53
N ALA A 89 -12.30 -11.47 -8.54
CA ALA A 89 -12.92 -12.49 -9.33
C ALA A 89 -12.17 -13.81 -9.16
N ASN A 90 -12.91 -14.91 -8.97
CA ASN A 90 -12.39 -16.27 -8.88
C ASN A 90 -12.66 -17.05 -10.16
N THR A 91 -13.50 -16.50 -11.03
CA THR A 91 -13.87 -17.08 -12.32
C THR A 91 -13.80 -16.05 -13.45
N LEU A 92 -13.71 -16.54 -14.68
CA LEU A 92 -13.73 -15.66 -15.84
C LEU A 92 -15.08 -14.93 -15.99
N ASP A 93 -16.18 -15.57 -15.68
CA ASP A 93 -17.52 -15.01 -15.81
C ASP A 93 -17.72 -13.86 -14.80
N GLU A 94 -17.25 -14.02 -13.56
CA GLU A 94 -17.21 -12.96 -12.57
C GLU A 94 -16.36 -11.78 -13.05
N ALA A 95 -15.16 -12.04 -13.57
CA ALA A 95 -14.29 -11.00 -14.09
C ALA A 95 -14.92 -10.21 -15.23
N ILE A 96 -15.64 -10.86 -16.14
CA ILE A 96 -16.38 -10.19 -17.22
C ILE A 96 -17.52 -9.32 -16.65
N ALA A 97 -18.26 -9.83 -15.68
CA ALA A 97 -19.34 -9.07 -15.05
C ALA A 97 -18.82 -7.80 -14.35
N ILE A 98 -17.74 -7.92 -13.58
CA ILE A 98 -17.07 -6.79 -12.90
C ILE A 98 -16.54 -5.79 -13.94
N ALA A 99 -15.90 -6.26 -15.01
CA ALA A 99 -15.34 -5.42 -16.05
C ALA A 99 -16.43 -4.60 -16.78
N ASN A 100 -17.61 -5.18 -16.98
CA ASN A 100 -18.74 -4.49 -17.59
C ASN A 100 -19.33 -3.40 -16.69
N ASP A 101 -19.24 -3.56 -15.36
CA ASP A 101 -19.66 -2.52 -14.41
C ASP A 101 -18.64 -1.39 -14.31
N ILE A 102 -17.35 -1.74 -14.21
CA ILE A 102 -16.26 -0.77 -14.07
C ILE A 102 -16.02 0.02 -15.35
N ASN A 103 -16.15 -0.62 -16.53
CA ASN A 103 -15.78 -0.17 -17.87
C ASN A 103 -14.25 -0.19 -18.13
N TYR A 104 -13.90 -0.29 -19.43
CA TYR A 104 -12.52 -0.32 -19.89
C TYR A 104 -11.91 1.09 -20.04
N PRO A 105 -10.58 1.25 -19.88
CA PRO A 105 -9.61 0.19 -19.61
C PRO A 105 -9.62 -0.23 -18.13
N ILE A 106 -9.24 -1.49 -17.85
CA ILE A 106 -9.14 -2.06 -16.51
C ILE A 106 -7.77 -2.67 -16.25
N ILE A 107 -7.37 -2.72 -15.00
CA ILE A 107 -6.15 -3.37 -14.53
C ILE A 107 -6.54 -4.73 -13.93
N ILE A 108 -5.79 -5.77 -14.29
CA ILE A 108 -5.95 -7.12 -13.75
C ILE A 108 -4.68 -7.46 -12.97
N ARG A 109 -4.84 -7.86 -11.71
CA ARG A 109 -3.73 -8.23 -10.83
C ARG A 109 -4.01 -9.58 -10.18
N PRO A 110 -3.29 -10.64 -10.52
CA PRO A 110 -3.41 -11.92 -9.82
C PRO A 110 -3.00 -11.78 -8.36
N SER A 111 -3.75 -12.42 -7.45
CA SER A 111 -3.43 -12.44 -6.03
C SER A 111 -2.18 -13.30 -5.78
N PHE A 112 -1.33 -12.85 -4.84
CA PHE A 112 -0.13 -13.56 -4.36
C PHE A 112 0.91 -13.91 -5.43
N THR A 113 0.98 -13.14 -6.54
CA THR A 113 2.04 -13.29 -7.54
C THR A 113 3.16 -12.28 -7.31
N LEU A 114 4.40 -12.68 -7.58
CA LEU A 114 5.58 -11.83 -7.47
C LEU A 114 5.80 -11.02 -8.75
N GLY A 115 6.17 -9.74 -8.59
CA GLY A 115 6.64 -8.91 -9.70
C GLY A 115 5.61 -8.63 -10.79
N GLY A 116 4.30 -8.66 -10.47
CA GLY A 116 3.23 -8.38 -11.44
C GLY A 116 3.00 -9.48 -12.48
N SER A 117 3.55 -10.67 -12.25
CA SER A 117 3.41 -11.80 -13.16
C SER A 117 1.95 -12.18 -13.38
N GLY A 118 1.54 -12.30 -14.64
CA GLY A 118 0.16 -12.69 -15.02
C GLY A 118 -0.86 -11.54 -15.00
N GLY A 119 -0.49 -10.35 -14.48
CA GLY A 119 -1.30 -9.16 -14.54
C GLY A 119 -1.16 -8.42 -15.86
N GLY A 120 -1.98 -7.37 -16.04
CA GLY A 120 -1.94 -6.52 -17.22
C GLY A 120 -3.10 -5.54 -17.28
N ILE A 121 -3.14 -4.78 -18.35
CA ILE A 121 -4.20 -3.82 -18.65
C ILE A 121 -5.00 -4.37 -19.82
N ALA A 122 -6.32 -4.43 -19.64
CA ALA A 122 -7.25 -4.79 -20.70
C ALA A 122 -7.99 -3.56 -21.21
N ASN A 123 -7.95 -3.32 -22.51
CA ASN A 123 -8.67 -2.23 -23.17
C ASN A 123 -10.02 -2.69 -23.74
N ASN A 124 -10.26 -3.99 -23.75
CA ASN A 124 -11.47 -4.64 -24.27
C ASN A 124 -11.62 -6.05 -23.68
N GLU A 125 -12.81 -6.65 -23.89
CA GLU A 125 -13.14 -7.97 -23.37
C GLU A 125 -12.20 -9.09 -23.88
N GLY A 126 -11.73 -9.02 -25.12
CA GLY A 126 -10.82 -10.03 -25.68
C GLY A 126 -9.47 -10.05 -24.95
N GLU A 127 -8.92 -8.87 -24.61
CA GLU A 127 -7.72 -8.72 -23.80
C GLU A 127 -7.98 -9.18 -22.37
N LEU A 128 -9.12 -8.80 -21.77
CA LEU A 128 -9.55 -9.25 -20.44
C LEU A 128 -9.51 -10.76 -20.33
N ILE A 129 -10.19 -11.47 -21.24
CA ILE A 129 -10.29 -12.93 -21.24
C ILE A 129 -8.89 -13.57 -21.22
N THR A 130 -7.99 -13.02 -22.04
CA THR A 130 -6.61 -13.55 -22.14
C THR A 130 -5.83 -13.38 -20.86
N ILE A 131 -5.89 -12.17 -20.27
CA ILE A 131 -5.13 -11.83 -19.06
C ILE A 131 -5.72 -12.54 -17.84
N VAL A 132 -7.04 -12.55 -17.69
CA VAL A 132 -7.73 -13.20 -16.56
C VAL A 132 -7.47 -14.69 -16.51
N LYS A 133 -7.56 -15.41 -17.65
CA LYS A 133 -7.26 -16.85 -17.69
C LYS A 133 -5.85 -17.13 -17.18
N ARG A 134 -4.86 -16.38 -17.69
CA ARG A 134 -3.48 -16.51 -17.25
C ARG A 134 -3.31 -16.12 -15.78
N GLY A 135 -4.00 -15.07 -15.32
CA GLY A 135 -3.95 -14.61 -13.93
C GLY A 135 -4.48 -15.64 -12.95
N LEU A 136 -5.63 -16.23 -13.24
CA LEU A 136 -6.25 -17.29 -12.43
C LEU A 136 -5.38 -18.56 -12.37
N GLU A 137 -4.69 -18.91 -13.47
CA GLU A 137 -3.76 -20.06 -13.51
C GLU A 137 -2.49 -19.82 -12.66
N LEU A 138 -2.00 -18.58 -12.62
CA LEU A 138 -0.77 -18.21 -11.90
C LEU A 138 -1.01 -17.88 -10.42
N SER A 139 -2.23 -17.48 -10.06
CA SER A 139 -2.58 -17.18 -8.67
C SER A 139 -2.69 -18.47 -7.85
N PRO A 140 -1.96 -18.61 -6.74
CA PRO A 140 -2.07 -19.75 -5.84
C PRO A 140 -3.48 -19.96 -5.24
N THR A 141 -4.24 -18.85 -5.14
CA THR A 141 -5.61 -18.85 -4.60
C THR A 141 -6.68 -18.84 -5.70
N THR A 142 -6.27 -18.89 -6.99
CA THR A 142 -7.19 -18.79 -8.13
C THR A 142 -8.05 -17.52 -8.06
N GLU A 143 -7.39 -16.38 -7.81
CA GLU A 143 -8.02 -15.07 -7.66
C GLU A 143 -7.33 -14.03 -8.52
N VAL A 144 -8.10 -13.13 -9.11
CA VAL A 144 -7.61 -11.91 -9.76
C VAL A 144 -8.39 -10.71 -9.23
N LEU A 145 -7.68 -9.62 -8.96
CA LEU A 145 -8.30 -8.31 -8.74
C LEU A 145 -8.56 -7.66 -10.09
N ILE A 146 -9.79 -7.22 -10.30
CA ILE A 146 -10.21 -6.39 -11.43
C ILE A 146 -10.37 -4.96 -10.91
N GLU A 147 -9.63 -4.03 -11.46
CA GLU A 147 -9.51 -2.66 -10.93
C GLU A 147 -9.68 -1.63 -12.03
N GLU A 148 -10.36 -0.53 -11.71
CA GLU A 148 -10.48 0.64 -12.55
C GLU A 148 -9.10 1.20 -12.90
N SER A 149 -8.88 1.51 -14.17
CA SER A 149 -7.62 2.09 -14.62
C SER A 149 -7.62 3.61 -14.46
N LEU A 150 -6.68 4.11 -13.68
CA LEU A 150 -6.40 5.54 -13.51
C LEU A 150 -5.23 6.01 -14.39
N LEU A 151 -4.86 5.24 -15.42
CA LEU A 151 -3.79 5.62 -16.35
C LEU A 151 -4.05 6.99 -16.99
N GLY A 152 -3.03 7.81 -17.00
CA GLY A 152 -3.11 9.16 -17.56
C GLY A 152 -3.68 10.22 -16.62
N TRP A 153 -4.12 9.82 -15.41
CA TRP A 153 -4.49 10.79 -14.38
C TRP A 153 -3.26 11.52 -13.86
N LYS A 154 -3.47 12.70 -13.29
CA LYS A 154 -2.44 13.39 -12.52
C LYS A 154 -2.20 12.67 -11.20
N GLU A 155 -0.95 12.60 -10.79
CA GLU A 155 -0.53 11.96 -9.56
C GLU A 155 0.05 12.99 -8.59
N TYR A 156 -0.47 12.98 -7.37
CA TYR A 156 -0.02 13.83 -6.27
C TYR A 156 0.15 13.00 -5.02
N GLU A 157 1.13 13.38 -4.22
CA GLU A 157 1.40 12.76 -2.94
C GLU A 157 1.40 13.81 -1.83
N MET A 158 1.05 13.40 -0.62
CA MET A 158 1.09 14.24 0.57
C MET A 158 1.96 13.56 1.63
N GLU A 159 3.04 14.20 2.01
CA GLU A 159 3.84 13.76 3.15
C GLU A 159 3.24 14.30 4.44
N VAL A 160 2.80 13.40 5.30
CA VAL A 160 2.07 13.75 6.52
C VAL A 160 2.63 13.00 7.72
N VAL A 161 2.76 13.68 8.83
CA VAL A 161 3.18 13.09 10.10
C VAL A 161 2.14 13.37 11.17
N ARG A 162 1.81 12.34 11.96
CA ARG A 162 0.93 12.45 13.13
C ARG A 162 1.64 11.87 14.35
N ASP A 163 1.56 12.59 15.48
CA ASP A 163 2.08 12.12 16.76
C ASP A 163 1.01 11.44 17.63
N LYS A 164 1.43 10.88 18.78
CA LYS A 164 0.53 10.24 19.74
C LYS A 164 -0.50 11.18 20.38
N ASN A 165 -0.30 12.49 20.32
CA ASN A 165 -1.20 13.51 20.86
C ASN A 165 -2.17 14.05 19.80
N ASP A 166 -2.26 13.38 18.65
CA ASP A 166 -3.08 13.79 17.49
C ASP A 166 -2.66 15.13 16.85
N ASN A 167 -1.41 15.55 17.02
CA ASN A 167 -0.86 16.65 16.24
C ASN A 167 -0.51 16.10 14.84
N ALA A 168 -1.17 16.63 13.81
CA ALA A 168 -0.92 16.25 12.42
C ALA A 168 -0.32 17.43 11.65
N ILE A 169 0.73 17.17 10.88
CA ILE A 169 1.45 18.16 10.09
C ILE A 169 1.58 17.66 8.66
N ILE A 170 1.19 18.47 7.68
CA ILE A 170 1.55 18.27 6.28
C ILE A 170 2.98 18.80 6.11
N ILE A 171 3.91 17.89 5.81
CA ILE A 171 5.32 18.25 5.58
C ILE A 171 5.47 18.93 4.22
N CYS A 172 4.95 18.28 3.17
CA CYS A 172 4.90 18.85 1.83
C CYS A 172 3.82 18.17 0.97
N SER A 173 3.47 18.83 -0.12
CA SER A 173 2.75 18.24 -1.25
C SER A 173 3.73 17.97 -2.38
N ILE A 174 3.56 16.86 -3.07
CA ILE A 174 4.42 16.42 -4.16
C ILE A 174 3.56 16.23 -5.41
N GLU A 175 4.08 16.63 -6.55
CA GLU A 175 3.47 16.39 -7.86
C GLU A 175 4.41 15.56 -8.71
N ASN A 176 3.91 14.46 -9.27
CA ASN A 176 4.58 13.72 -10.32
C ASN A 176 4.22 14.37 -11.67
N VAL A 177 5.25 14.81 -12.40
CA VAL A 177 5.06 15.51 -13.69
C VAL A 177 4.52 14.54 -14.74
N ASP A 178 4.99 13.29 -14.71
CA ASP A 178 4.48 12.23 -15.56
C ASP A 178 3.13 11.73 -15.06
N PRO A 179 2.24 11.34 -15.98
CA PRO A 179 0.91 10.86 -15.58
C PRO A 179 1.00 9.50 -14.88
N MET A 180 -0.05 9.16 -14.12
CA MET A 180 -0.19 7.86 -13.49
C MET A 180 0.00 6.71 -14.47
N GLY A 181 0.79 5.73 -14.07
CA GLY A 181 1.25 4.60 -14.87
C GLY A 181 2.75 4.61 -15.13
N VAL A 182 3.41 5.75 -14.98
CA VAL A 182 4.87 5.85 -14.87
C VAL A 182 5.25 5.63 -13.40
N HIS A 183 6.23 4.75 -13.14
CA HIS A 183 6.65 4.49 -11.77
C HIS A 183 7.21 5.77 -11.14
N THR A 184 6.83 6.08 -9.90
CA THR A 184 7.25 7.30 -9.17
C THR A 184 8.76 7.50 -9.18
N GLY A 185 9.54 6.43 -9.06
CA GLY A 185 11.01 6.48 -9.12
C GLY A 185 11.59 6.85 -10.49
N ASP A 186 10.79 6.79 -11.55
CA ASP A 186 11.16 7.12 -12.92
C ASP A 186 10.55 8.45 -13.39
N SER A 187 9.67 9.04 -12.59
CA SER A 187 9.01 10.33 -12.85
C SER A 187 9.82 11.51 -12.29
N ILE A 188 9.64 12.68 -12.89
CA ILE A 188 10.11 13.94 -12.31
C ILE A 188 9.13 14.34 -11.22
N THR A 189 9.60 14.37 -9.98
CA THR A 189 8.81 14.79 -8.82
C THR A 189 9.15 16.22 -8.41
N VAL A 190 8.14 17.04 -8.13
CA VAL A 190 8.26 18.44 -7.71
C VAL A 190 7.57 18.66 -6.39
N ALA A 191 8.27 19.25 -5.43
CA ALA A 191 7.72 19.65 -4.14
C ALA A 191 8.01 21.14 -3.90
N PRO A 192 7.03 21.94 -3.51
CA PRO A 192 5.61 21.63 -3.39
C PRO A 192 4.93 21.43 -4.76
N ALA A 193 3.77 20.77 -4.78
CA ALA A 193 2.94 20.62 -5.99
C ALA A 193 2.62 21.99 -6.60
N GLN A 194 2.74 22.09 -7.94
CA GLN A 194 2.69 23.37 -8.66
C GLN A 194 1.35 23.64 -9.32
N THR A 195 0.59 22.59 -9.62
CA THR A 195 -0.63 22.70 -10.46
C THR A 195 -1.94 22.48 -9.68
N LEU A 196 -1.88 22.25 -8.37
CA LEU A 196 -3.06 22.19 -7.51
C LEU A 196 -3.63 23.58 -7.31
N THR A 197 -4.95 23.70 -7.42
CA THR A 197 -5.67 24.87 -6.91
C THR A 197 -5.71 24.83 -5.38
N ASP A 198 -5.94 25.98 -4.77
CA ASP A 198 -6.07 26.09 -3.31
C ASP A 198 -7.16 25.15 -2.75
N LYS A 199 -8.27 25.03 -3.47
CA LYS A 199 -9.38 24.16 -3.11
C LYS A 199 -8.99 22.66 -3.17
N GLU A 200 -8.32 22.24 -4.21
CA GLU A 200 -7.85 20.86 -4.36
C GLU A 200 -6.83 20.52 -3.29
N TYR A 201 -5.87 21.42 -3.03
CA TYR A 201 -4.91 21.24 -1.95
C TYR A 201 -5.59 21.06 -0.58
N GLN A 202 -6.61 21.88 -0.26
CA GLN A 202 -7.36 21.75 1.00
C GLN A 202 -8.07 20.40 1.11
N VAL A 203 -8.68 19.91 0.04
CA VAL A 203 -9.32 18.59 0.00
C VAL A 203 -8.29 17.49 0.27
N MET A 204 -7.16 17.51 -0.43
CA MET A 204 -6.10 16.51 -0.24
C MET A 204 -5.53 16.55 1.17
N ARG A 205 -5.33 17.73 1.73
CA ARG A 205 -4.90 17.91 3.12
C ARG A 205 -5.88 17.29 4.11
N ASP A 206 -7.17 17.59 3.95
CA ASP A 206 -8.21 17.11 4.86
C ASP A 206 -8.34 15.58 4.77
N TYR A 207 -8.25 15.01 3.58
CA TYR A 207 -8.22 13.56 3.35
C TYR A 207 -6.99 12.91 3.99
N SER A 208 -5.82 13.49 3.79
CA SER A 208 -4.57 12.97 4.37
C SER A 208 -4.61 12.93 5.90
N ILE A 209 -5.18 13.97 6.53
CA ILE A 209 -5.35 14.01 7.98
C ILE A 209 -6.39 12.98 8.44
N ALA A 210 -7.49 12.81 7.70
CA ALA A 210 -8.52 11.82 8.03
C ALA A 210 -7.99 10.38 7.94
N ILE A 211 -7.15 10.08 6.94
CA ILE A 211 -6.52 8.76 6.77
C ILE A 211 -5.58 8.42 7.93
N LEU A 212 -4.86 9.41 8.48
CA LEU A 212 -3.94 9.18 9.59
C LEU A 212 -4.64 9.12 10.97
N ARG A 213 -5.90 9.48 11.08
CA ARG A 213 -6.71 9.42 12.30
C ARG A 213 -7.48 8.13 12.45
#